data_28b0ad30e3c12e8d0a1c288ab50b1627
#
_entry.id   28b0ad30e3c12e8d0a1c288ab50b1627
#
_cell.length_a   1.000
_cell.length_b   1.000
_cell.length_c   1.000
_cell.angle_alpha   90.00
_cell.angle_beta   90.00
_cell.angle_gamma   90.00
#
_symmetry.space_group_name_H-M   'P 1'
#
loop_
_entity.id
_entity.type
_entity.pdbx_description
1 polymer ?
#
loop_
_entity_poly.entity_id
_entity_poly.type
_entity_poly.pdbx_seq_one_letter_code
_entity_poly.pdbx_strand_id
1 'polypeptide(L)'
;MCNNRYLYIYKIAVALMFIFFASGLAANDKSLGLKTVVIDAGHGGKDPGGVAKDRRTYEKNLVLDIAKRFGQKIKEKYPDVKVIYTRSTDVYITLNERAAIANRNNADLFISIHTNANNSPSVHGASVHILGQSRDPKRDLYAGKMDVSRRENSVILLEDDYSTDYQGFDPNSPESFIFFNLMQNAYYEQSVLFASKVDEFLRKTDFAVSSYTGIHQDPFWLLWKTAMPAVLLELGFISNPGDLKVLTSAAGRDDIAAKLLAAFTSFKTSYDASLNAQTASAAVESPTPAPAPASAPVVASVKTDEAVKAKSDPNVYYGVQIMGLGRLLKNGDPALKGLEIQAVKAPGSNIYKYVTGKFRNREGAANILPVVKKKFPEAFLVKVEGDTVNRLR
;
A
#
# COMPACT_ATOMS: atom_id res chain seq x y z
N MET A 1 -1.53 57.05 51.32
CA MET A 1 -1.21 57.08 49.85
C MET A 1 -0.40 55.84 49.39
N CYS A 2 -0.76 54.65 49.80
CA CYS A 2 0.05 53.45 49.47
C CYS A 2 -0.69 52.34 48.66
N ASN A 3 -1.95 52.51 48.27
CA ASN A 3 -2.77 51.43 47.72
C ASN A 3 -2.86 51.39 46.18
N ASN A 4 -2.44 52.43 45.46
CA ASN A 4 -2.63 52.48 44.03
C ASN A 4 -1.49 51.78 43.21
N ARG A 5 -0.29 51.62 43.78
CA ARG A 5 0.84 50.98 43.06
C ARG A 5 0.64 49.47 42.91
N TYR A 6 0.12 48.78 43.89
CA TYR A 6 -0.13 47.34 43.84
C TYR A 6 -1.25 46.97 42.86
N LEU A 7 -2.26 47.84 42.75
CA LEU A 7 -3.36 47.66 41.81
C LEU A 7 -2.93 47.81 40.35
N TYR A 8 -1.96 48.71 40.08
CA TYR A 8 -1.37 48.86 38.74
C TYR A 8 -0.45 47.69 38.38
N ILE A 9 0.36 47.20 39.28
CA ILE A 9 1.23 46.03 39.09
C ILE A 9 0.39 44.79 38.86
N TYR A 10 -0.70 44.58 39.59
CA TYR A 10 -1.62 43.47 39.39
C TYR A 10 -2.33 43.51 38.02
N LYS A 11 -2.77 44.69 37.58
CA LYS A 11 -3.36 44.87 36.25
C LYS A 11 -2.36 44.61 35.12
N ILE A 12 -1.12 45.01 35.27
CA ILE A 12 -0.06 44.74 34.29
C ILE A 12 0.30 43.25 34.28
N ALA A 13 0.38 42.60 35.45
CA ALA A 13 0.65 41.15 35.53
C ALA A 13 -0.49 40.30 34.90
N VAL A 14 -1.75 40.69 35.14
CA VAL A 14 -2.92 40.02 34.52
C VAL A 14 -2.95 40.25 33.00
N ALA A 15 -2.62 41.48 32.53
CA ALA A 15 -2.55 41.76 31.09
C ALA A 15 -1.41 40.99 30.40
N LEU A 16 -0.24 40.87 31.05
CA LEU A 16 0.87 40.06 30.54
C LEU A 16 0.55 38.56 30.55
N MET A 17 -0.20 38.08 31.54
CA MET A 17 -0.65 36.68 31.60
C MET A 17 -1.66 36.37 30.49
N PHE A 18 -2.53 37.33 30.13
CA PHE A 18 -3.44 37.18 28.98
C PHE A 18 -2.70 37.21 27.62
N ILE A 19 -1.63 37.99 27.49
CA ILE A 19 -0.80 38.03 26.28
C ILE A 19 -0.02 36.72 26.10
N PHE A 20 0.46 36.11 27.18
CA PHE A 20 1.09 34.80 27.14
C PHE A 20 0.13 33.64 26.84
N PHE A 21 -1.14 33.75 27.25
CA PHE A 21 -2.15 32.75 26.91
C PHE A 21 -2.67 32.89 25.48
N ALA A 22 -2.67 34.11 24.92
CA ALA A 22 -3.07 34.35 23.53
C ALA A 22 -2.00 33.93 22.51
N SER A 23 -0.73 33.87 22.88
CA SER A 23 0.36 33.40 22.02
C SER A 23 0.55 31.90 22.04
N GLY A 24 -0.13 31.15 22.91
CA GLY A 24 -0.05 29.68 23.02
C GLY A 24 -1.06 28.90 22.18
N LEU A 25 -2.01 29.59 21.52
CA LEU A 25 -3.00 28.97 20.63
C LEU A 25 -2.73 29.30 19.14
N ALA A 26 -1.48 29.40 18.73
CA ALA A 26 -1.16 28.97 17.37
C ALA A 26 -1.31 27.46 17.38
N ALA A 27 -2.52 26.94 17.24
CA ALA A 27 -2.78 25.58 16.86
C ALA A 27 -1.89 25.36 15.64
N ASN A 28 -0.89 24.52 15.82
CA ASN A 28 -0.12 23.99 14.72
C ASN A 28 -1.12 23.17 13.90
N ASP A 29 -1.86 23.86 13.04
CA ASP A 29 -2.84 23.28 12.13
C ASP A 29 -2.05 22.47 11.13
N LYS A 30 -1.50 21.33 11.61
CA LYS A 30 -1.01 20.26 10.76
C LYS A 30 -2.26 19.70 10.10
N SER A 31 -2.74 20.40 9.08
CA SER A 31 -3.78 19.86 8.22
C SER A 31 -3.36 18.44 7.85
N LEU A 32 -4.15 17.49 8.29
CA LEU A 32 -3.97 16.11 7.87
C LEU A 32 -4.15 16.07 6.36
N GLY A 33 -3.20 15.50 5.67
CA GLY A 33 -3.25 15.46 4.21
C GLY A 33 -2.04 14.76 3.63
N LEU A 34 -2.06 14.56 2.32
CA LEU A 34 -0.96 13.98 1.57
C LEU A 34 0.23 14.95 1.58
N LYS A 35 1.32 14.52 2.23
CA LYS A 35 2.56 15.30 2.43
C LYS A 35 3.78 14.70 1.75
N THR A 36 3.78 13.40 1.48
CA THR A 36 4.93 12.71 0.88
C THR A 36 4.45 11.80 -0.24
N VAL A 37 4.96 12.01 -1.45
CA VAL A 37 4.76 11.11 -2.58
C VAL A 37 6.08 10.53 -3.05
N VAL A 38 6.11 9.22 -3.29
CA VAL A 38 7.25 8.57 -3.96
C VAL A 38 6.87 8.27 -5.40
N ILE A 39 7.68 8.76 -6.32
CA ILE A 39 7.58 8.50 -7.75
C ILE A 39 8.70 7.52 -8.10
N ASP A 40 8.31 6.34 -8.52
CA ASP A 40 9.20 5.29 -8.99
C ASP A 40 9.28 5.34 -10.50
N ALA A 41 10.48 5.59 -11.04
CA ALA A 41 10.74 5.41 -12.45
C ALA A 41 11.21 3.96 -12.66
N GLY A 42 10.41 3.15 -13.33
CA GLY A 42 10.70 1.74 -13.57
C GLY A 42 12.07 1.50 -14.22
N HIS A 43 12.63 0.31 -14.04
CA HIS A 43 13.89 -0.11 -14.64
C HIS A 43 15.11 0.77 -14.27
N GLY A 44 16.15 0.78 -15.10
CA GLY A 44 17.34 1.62 -14.90
C GLY A 44 18.65 0.83 -14.85
N GLY A 45 19.76 1.48 -15.17
CA GLY A 45 21.09 0.86 -15.22
C GLY A 45 21.14 -0.35 -16.14
N LYS A 46 21.43 -1.53 -15.59
CA LYS A 46 21.50 -2.81 -16.33
C LYS A 46 20.15 -3.33 -16.84
N ASP A 47 19.03 -2.81 -16.30
CA ASP A 47 17.68 -3.16 -16.74
C ASP A 47 17.16 -2.09 -17.72
N PRO A 48 17.08 -2.38 -19.02
CA PRO A 48 16.59 -1.43 -20.02
C PRO A 48 15.06 -1.25 -20.00
N GLY A 49 14.31 -2.21 -19.42
CA GLY A 49 12.87 -2.35 -19.62
C GLY A 49 12.53 -2.74 -21.06
N GLY A 50 11.37 -2.32 -21.53
CA GLY A 50 10.96 -2.47 -22.92
C GLY A 50 11.92 -1.76 -23.86
N VAL A 51 12.13 -2.37 -25.04
CA VAL A 51 13.03 -1.84 -26.08
C VAL A 51 12.23 -1.66 -27.37
N ALA A 52 12.26 -0.45 -27.91
CA ALA A 52 11.60 -0.15 -29.16
C ALA A 52 12.25 -0.87 -30.35
N LYS A 53 11.55 -0.93 -31.48
CA LYS A 53 12.04 -1.58 -32.72
C LYS A 53 13.37 -1.02 -33.22
N ASP A 54 13.65 0.24 -32.94
CA ASP A 54 14.89 0.92 -33.32
C ASP A 54 16.12 0.43 -32.54
N ARG A 55 15.91 -0.37 -31.48
CA ARG A 55 16.92 -0.90 -30.55
C ARG A 55 17.77 0.19 -29.87
N ARG A 56 17.30 1.44 -29.86
CA ARG A 56 17.98 2.61 -29.28
C ARG A 56 17.11 3.34 -28.27
N THR A 57 15.80 3.17 -28.37
CA THR A 57 14.84 3.73 -27.43
C THR A 57 14.50 2.72 -26.36
N TYR A 58 14.83 3.04 -25.12
CA TYR A 58 14.64 2.18 -23.95
C TYR A 58 13.59 2.77 -23.01
N GLU A 59 12.74 1.91 -22.48
CA GLU A 59 11.73 2.29 -21.49
C GLU A 59 12.32 3.10 -20.33
N LYS A 60 13.42 2.60 -19.72
CA LYS A 60 14.07 3.24 -18.58
C LYS A 60 14.33 4.74 -18.75
N ASN A 61 14.61 5.19 -19.98
CA ASN A 61 14.88 6.60 -20.25
C ASN A 61 13.60 7.42 -20.37
N LEU A 62 12.57 6.85 -21.01
CA LEU A 62 11.26 7.50 -21.19
C LEU A 62 10.56 7.70 -19.86
N VAL A 63 10.51 6.66 -19.03
CA VAL A 63 9.83 6.71 -17.72
C VAL A 63 10.57 7.61 -16.73
N LEU A 64 11.90 7.68 -16.80
CA LEU A 64 12.69 8.61 -15.99
C LEU A 64 12.37 10.07 -16.33
N ASP A 65 12.29 10.41 -17.61
CA ASP A 65 11.93 11.78 -18.03
C ASP A 65 10.50 12.14 -17.63
N ILE A 66 9.53 11.24 -17.82
CA ILE A 66 8.14 11.43 -17.41
C ILE A 66 8.06 11.61 -15.87
N ALA A 67 8.72 10.74 -15.09
CA ALA A 67 8.73 10.82 -13.64
C ALA A 67 9.29 12.16 -13.14
N LYS A 68 10.38 12.64 -13.74
CA LYS A 68 10.99 13.94 -13.38
C LYS A 68 10.08 15.12 -13.73
N ARG A 69 9.46 15.13 -14.91
CA ARG A 69 8.50 16.16 -15.32
C ARG A 69 7.30 16.20 -14.38
N PHE A 70 6.73 15.01 -14.08
CA PHE A 70 5.59 14.90 -13.17
C PHE A 70 5.93 15.39 -11.77
N GLY A 71 7.03 14.93 -11.19
CA GLY A 71 7.43 15.36 -9.86
C GLY A 71 7.80 16.84 -9.79
N GLN A 72 8.36 17.41 -10.87
CA GLN A 72 8.60 18.85 -10.95
C GLN A 72 7.28 19.64 -10.92
N LYS A 73 6.28 19.21 -11.70
CA LYS A 73 4.96 19.84 -11.71
C LYS A 73 4.25 19.74 -10.34
N ILE A 74 4.45 18.65 -9.59
CA ILE A 74 3.95 18.53 -8.20
C ILE A 74 4.63 19.56 -7.31
N LYS A 75 5.97 19.65 -7.33
CA LYS A 75 6.74 20.61 -6.51
C LYS A 75 6.35 22.07 -6.77
N GLU A 76 6.09 22.40 -8.03
CA GLU A 76 5.66 23.74 -8.43
C GLU A 76 4.26 24.07 -7.92
N LYS A 77 3.34 23.12 -7.99
CA LYS A 77 1.93 23.33 -7.58
C LYS A 77 1.72 23.16 -6.07
N TYR A 78 2.46 22.27 -5.44
CA TYR A 78 2.35 21.90 -4.04
C TYR A 78 3.71 21.92 -3.34
N PRO A 79 4.25 23.11 -3.00
CA PRO A 79 5.58 23.26 -2.39
C PRO A 79 5.71 22.55 -1.02
N ASP A 80 4.58 22.31 -0.35
CA ASP A 80 4.49 21.59 0.93
C ASP A 80 4.49 20.07 0.77
N VAL A 81 4.39 19.55 -0.44
CA VAL A 81 4.46 18.10 -0.73
C VAL A 81 5.89 17.68 -1.02
N LYS A 82 6.41 16.79 -0.18
CA LYS A 82 7.71 16.16 -0.38
C LYS A 82 7.64 15.16 -1.52
N VAL A 83 8.32 15.42 -2.63
CA VAL A 83 8.45 14.49 -3.76
C VAL A 83 9.79 13.77 -3.69
N ILE A 84 9.74 12.45 -3.60
CA ILE A 84 10.90 11.55 -3.55
C ILE A 84 10.88 10.69 -4.82
N TYR A 85 12.04 10.51 -5.44
CA TYR A 85 12.22 9.58 -6.56
C TYR A 85 12.97 8.35 -6.07
N THR A 86 12.59 7.15 -6.54
CA THR A 86 13.39 5.95 -6.29
C THR A 86 14.74 6.05 -6.99
N ARG A 87 14.77 6.64 -8.20
CA ARG A 87 15.97 7.04 -8.92
C ARG A 87 15.76 8.36 -9.65
N SER A 88 16.81 9.15 -9.77
CA SER A 88 16.84 10.44 -10.51
C SER A 88 17.82 10.43 -11.69
N THR A 89 18.55 9.32 -11.83
CA THR A 89 19.54 9.06 -12.90
C THR A 89 19.35 7.64 -13.44
N ASP A 90 20.13 7.25 -14.45
CA ASP A 90 20.09 5.89 -15.02
C ASP A 90 20.91 4.92 -14.17
N VAL A 91 20.32 4.52 -13.02
CA VAL A 91 20.87 3.52 -12.09
C VAL A 91 19.86 2.40 -11.88
N TYR A 92 20.37 1.19 -11.63
CA TYR A 92 19.55 0.05 -11.25
C TYR A 92 19.19 0.13 -9.76
N ILE A 93 17.90 -0.05 -9.45
CA ILE A 93 17.39 -0.15 -8.08
C ILE A 93 16.50 -1.39 -8.01
N THR A 94 16.74 -2.27 -7.04
CA THR A 94 15.99 -3.50 -6.83
C THR A 94 14.52 -3.22 -6.48
N LEU A 95 13.60 -4.15 -6.74
CA LEU A 95 12.18 -3.96 -6.37
C LEU A 95 12.02 -3.78 -4.86
N ASN A 96 12.78 -4.54 -4.05
CA ASN A 96 12.77 -4.41 -2.61
C ASN A 96 13.22 -3.03 -2.14
N GLU A 97 14.29 -2.48 -2.74
CA GLU A 97 14.79 -1.14 -2.37
C GLU A 97 13.85 -0.02 -2.80
N ARG A 98 13.17 -0.14 -3.96
CA ARG A 98 12.13 0.82 -4.37
C ARG A 98 11.02 0.93 -3.32
N ALA A 99 10.49 -0.22 -2.88
CA ALA A 99 9.50 -0.26 -1.81
C ALA A 99 10.05 0.25 -0.47
N ALA A 100 11.29 -0.14 -0.12
CA ALA A 100 11.96 0.33 1.09
C ALA A 100 12.15 1.84 1.11
N ILE A 101 12.47 2.48 -0.03
CA ILE A 101 12.52 3.95 -0.15
C ILE A 101 11.18 4.58 0.24
N ALA A 102 10.07 4.04 -0.26
CA ALA A 102 8.74 4.55 0.07
C ALA A 102 8.40 4.36 1.56
N ASN A 103 8.63 3.15 2.07
CA ASN A 103 8.28 2.78 3.44
C ASN A 103 9.07 3.58 4.49
N ARG A 104 10.40 3.71 4.34
CA ARG A 104 11.23 4.47 5.29
C ARG A 104 11.01 5.97 5.27
N ASN A 105 10.41 6.49 4.19
CA ASN A 105 10.01 7.89 4.11
C ASN A 105 8.55 8.13 4.53
N ASN A 106 7.84 7.10 5.00
CA ASN A 106 6.43 7.16 5.37
C ASN A 106 5.61 7.86 4.29
N ALA A 107 5.75 7.41 3.03
CA ALA A 107 5.05 8.01 1.92
C ALA A 107 3.53 7.82 2.05
N ASP A 108 2.76 8.83 1.65
CA ASP A 108 1.29 8.78 1.62
C ASP A 108 0.76 8.20 0.31
N LEU A 109 1.62 8.16 -0.71
CA LEU A 109 1.30 7.62 -2.03
C LEU A 109 2.56 7.15 -2.74
N PHE A 110 2.49 5.97 -3.37
CA PHE A 110 3.53 5.41 -4.23
C PHE A 110 3.03 5.27 -5.67
N ILE A 111 3.79 5.79 -6.63
CA ILE A 111 3.44 5.77 -8.05
C ILE A 111 4.61 5.21 -8.85
N SER A 112 4.48 4.00 -9.38
CA SER A 112 5.45 3.41 -10.30
C SER A 112 5.06 3.73 -11.74
N ILE A 113 6.02 4.17 -12.54
CA ILE A 113 5.84 4.63 -13.92
C ILE A 113 6.60 3.71 -14.86
N HIS A 114 5.87 3.09 -15.78
CA HIS A 114 6.33 2.14 -16.79
C HIS A 114 5.77 2.47 -18.17
N THR A 115 6.28 1.81 -19.21
CA THR A 115 5.67 1.74 -20.53
C THR A 115 5.55 0.29 -20.96
N ASN A 116 4.40 -0.09 -21.45
CA ASN A 116 4.09 -1.45 -21.83
C ASN A 116 4.85 -1.89 -23.09
N ALA A 117 4.96 -3.18 -23.28
CA ALA A 117 5.47 -3.78 -24.51
C ALA A 117 4.63 -5.01 -24.90
N ASN A 118 4.46 -5.23 -26.20
CA ASN A 118 3.74 -6.40 -26.72
C ASN A 118 4.40 -6.87 -28.02
N ASN A 119 4.35 -8.18 -28.28
CA ASN A 119 4.85 -8.77 -29.53
C ASN A 119 4.05 -8.28 -30.76
N SER A 120 2.76 -8.01 -30.58
CA SER A 120 1.94 -7.39 -31.61
C SER A 120 2.05 -5.86 -31.57
N PRO A 121 2.56 -5.21 -32.62
CA PRO A 121 2.66 -3.75 -32.66
C PRO A 121 1.30 -3.04 -32.80
N SER A 122 0.21 -3.77 -32.99
CA SER A 122 -1.14 -3.21 -33.01
C SER A 122 -1.71 -2.95 -31.62
N VAL A 123 -1.16 -3.54 -30.58
CA VAL A 123 -1.57 -3.31 -29.19
C VAL A 123 -1.04 -1.94 -28.75
N HIS A 124 -1.92 -1.11 -28.20
CA HIS A 124 -1.62 0.28 -27.84
C HIS A 124 -2.47 0.77 -26.67
N GLY A 125 -2.17 1.95 -26.12
CA GLY A 125 -2.92 2.61 -25.05
C GLY A 125 -2.27 2.46 -23.68
N ALA A 126 -2.89 3.04 -22.64
CA ALA A 126 -2.38 3.07 -21.30
C ALA A 126 -3.24 2.26 -20.31
N SER A 127 -2.66 1.80 -19.22
CA SER A 127 -3.37 1.12 -18.15
C SER A 127 -2.85 1.51 -16.77
N VAL A 128 -3.69 1.32 -15.76
CA VAL A 128 -3.35 1.53 -14.35
C VAL A 128 -3.52 0.21 -13.63
N HIS A 129 -2.52 -0.16 -12.87
CA HIS A 129 -2.52 -1.40 -12.12
C HIS A 129 -2.45 -1.13 -10.62
N ILE A 130 -3.27 -1.85 -9.86
CA ILE A 130 -3.25 -1.90 -8.41
C ILE A 130 -2.95 -3.32 -7.95
N LEU A 131 -2.48 -3.46 -6.72
CA LEU A 131 -2.24 -4.76 -6.14
C LEU A 131 -3.55 -5.53 -6.00
N GLY A 132 -3.55 -6.77 -6.45
CA GLY A 132 -4.69 -7.67 -6.30
C GLY A 132 -4.71 -8.74 -7.37
N GLN A 133 -5.81 -9.48 -7.38
CA GLN A 133 -6.12 -10.44 -8.45
C GLN A 133 -7.42 -10.03 -9.12
N SER A 134 -7.39 -9.98 -10.44
CA SER A 134 -8.60 -9.75 -11.22
C SER A 134 -9.65 -10.81 -10.89
N ARG A 135 -10.87 -10.36 -10.60
CA ARG A 135 -12.05 -11.22 -10.46
C ARG A 135 -12.71 -11.57 -11.79
N ASP A 136 -12.17 -11.08 -12.90
CA ASP A 136 -12.69 -11.39 -14.24
C ASP A 136 -12.35 -12.86 -14.56
N PRO A 137 -13.36 -13.74 -14.67
CA PRO A 137 -13.13 -15.15 -15.00
C PRO A 137 -12.57 -15.37 -16.40
N LYS A 138 -12.63 -14.34 -17.27
CA LYS A 138 -12.00 -14.34 -18.59
C LYS A 138 -10.50 -14.00 -18.53
N ARG A 139 -10.01 -13.48 -17.42
CA ARG A 139 -8.60 -13.28 -17.11
C ARG A 139 -8.06 -14.55 -16.46
N ASP A 140 -7.82 -15.55 -17.29
CA ASP A 140 -7.15 -16.78 -16.83
C ASP A 140 -5.72 -16.43 -16.42
N LEU A 141 -5.45 -16.56 -15.10
CA LEU A 141 -4.12 -16.36 -14.52
C LEU A 141 -3.09 -17.33 -15.08
N TYR A 142 -3.54 -18.44 -15.66
CA TYR A 142 -2.70 -19.51 -16.16
C TYR A 142 -2.48 -19.45 -17.69
N ALA A 143 -3.29 -18.70 -18.45
CA ALA A 143 -3.30 -18.68 -19.91
C ALA A 143 -2.72 -17.39 -20.52
N GLY A 144 -1.57 -16.91 -20.07
CA GLY A 144 -0.79 -15.88 -20.79
C GLY A 144 -1.25 -14.44 -20.63
N LYS A 145 -2.26 -14.14 -19.78
CA LYS A 145 -2.77 -12.77 -19.56
C LYS A 145 -2.13 -12.04 -18.37
N MET A 146 -1.15 -12.67 -17.71
CA MET A 146 -0.31 -12.05 -16.68
C MET A 146 0.99 -11.45 -17.23
N ASP A 147 1.05 -11.19 -18.53
CA ASP A 147 2.31 -10.83 -19.19
C ASP A 147 2.96 -9.57 -18.57
N VAL A 148 2.16 -8.58 -18.18
CA VAL A 148 2.68 -7.34 -17.56
C VAL A 148 3.30 -7.64 -16.20
N SER A 149 2.54 -8.19 -15.25
CA SER A 149 3.06 -8.44 -13.91
C SER A 149 4.20 -9.46 -13.89
N ARG A 150 4.17 -10.45 -14.78
CA ARG A 150 5.29 -11.39 -14.94
C ARG A 150 6.54 -10.67 -15.44
N ARG A 151 6.40 -9.84 -16.47
CA ARG A 151 7.52 -9.06 -17.04
C ARG A 151 8.14 -8.16 -15.98
N GLU A 152 7.32 -7.37 -15.28
CA GLU A 152 7.80 -6.43 -14.28
C GLU A 152 8.37 -7.12 -13.02
N ASN A 153 7.82 -8.26 -12.63
CA ASN A 153 8.40 -9.05 -11.55
C ASN A 153 9.69 -9.78 -11.97
N SER A 154 9.85 -10.10 -13.28
CA SER A 154 11.03 -10.85 -13.76
C SER A 154 12.34 -10.09 -13.64
N VAL A 155 12.31 -8.79 -13.39
CA VAL A 155 13.51 -7.97 -13.13
C VAL A 155 14.31 -8.49 -11.92
N ILE A 156 13.69 -9.20 -10.97
CA ILE A 156 14.39 -9.85 -9.86
C ILE A 156 15.42 -10.88 -10.32
N LEU A 157 15.21 -11.51 -11.48
CA LEU A 157 16.14 -12.50 -12.04
C LEU A 157 17.47 -11.89 -12.50
N LEU A 158 17.57 -10.56 -12.51
CA LEU A 158 18.82 -9.82 -12.75
C LEU A 158 19.68 -9.67 -11.48
N GLU A 159 19.19 -10.15 -10.32
CA GLU A 159 19.85 -10.05 -9.03
C GLU A 159 20.49 -11.38 -8.64
N ASP A 160 21.73 -11.33 -8.10
CA ASP A 160 22.52 -12.53 -7.84
C ASP A 160 21.88 -13.42 -6.76
N ASP A 161 21.30 -12.83 -5.71
CA ASP A 161 20.71 -13.53 -4.56
C ASP A 161 19.17 -13.50 -4.56
N TYR A 162 18.54 -13.36 -5.73
CA TYR A 162 17.10 -13.14 -5.82
C TYR A 162 16.25 -14.19 -5.08
N SER A 163 16.66 -15.46 -5.07
CA SER A 163 15.89 -16.51 -4.40
C SER A 163 15.77 -16.31 -2.89
N THR A 164 16.80 -15.74 -2.27
CA THR A 164 16.82 -15.40 -0.85
C THR A 164 16.09 -14.08 -0.57
N ASP A 165 16.40 -13.04 -1.35
CA ASP A 165 15.89 -11.70 -1.17
C ASP A 165 14.38 -11.61 -1.43
N TYR A 166 13.86 -12.46 -2.31
CA TYR A 166 12.45 -12.54 -2.68
C TYR A 166 11.74 -13.76 -2.08
N GLN A 167 12.32 -14.38 -1.06
CA GLN A 167 11.69 -15.44 -0.26
C GLN A 167 11.20 -16.63 -1.13
N GLY A 168 11.92 -16.98 -2.16
CA GLY A 168 11.58 -18.05 -3.07
C GLY A 168 10.46 -17.71 -4.07
N PHE A 169 10.08 -16.43 -4.18
CA PHE A 169 9.15 -15.99 -5.23
C PHE A 169 9.78 -16.20 -6.61
N ASP A 170 9.09 -16.94 -7.46
CA ASP A 170 9.44 -17.13 -8.87
C ASP A 170 8.40 -16.46 -9.76
N PRO A 171 8.76 -15.42 -10.52
CA PRO A 171 7.84 -14.72 -11.41
C PRO A 171 7.32 -15.60 -12.57
N ASN A 172 7.94 -16.75 -12.82
CA ASN A 172 7.50 -17.72 -13.83
C ASN A 172 6.59 -18.82 -13.28
N SER A 173 6.49 -18.96 -11.94
CA SER A 173 5.65 -19.97 -11.29
C SER A 173 4.27 -19.41 -10.95
N PRO A 174 3.19 -20.01 -11.48
CA PRO A 174 1.83 -19.64 -11.08
C PRO A 174 1.56 -19.75 -9.58
N GLU A 175 2.25 -20.68 -8.91
CA GLU A 175 2.11 -20.90 -7.47
C GLU A 175 2.59 -19.70 -6.65
N SER A 176 3.63 -19.01 -7.11
CA SER A 176 4.14 -17.79 -6.49
C SER A 176 3.09 -16.68 -6.46
N PHE A 177 2.19 -16.64 -7.43
CA PHE A 177 1.13 -15.65 -7.49
C PHE A 177 -0.09 -15.96 -6.61
N ILE A 178 -0.26 -17.21 -6.18
CA ILE A 178 -1.31 -17.59 -5.22
C ILE A 178 -1.13 -16.85 -3.88
N PHE A 179 0.12 -16.58 -3.51
CA PHE A 179 0.46 -15.83 -2.30
C PHE A 179 -0.17 -14.43 -2.25
N PHE A 180 -0.18 -13.72 -3.38
CA PHE A 180 -0.78 -12.37 -3.46
C PHE A 180 -2.31 -12.38 -3.26
N ASN A 181 -2.98 -13.52 -3.53
CA ASN A 181 -4.42 -13.66 -3.31
C ASN A 181 -4.80 -13.75 -1.83
N LEU A 182 -3.84 -14.11 -0.99
CA LEU A 182 -4.04 -14.29 0.44
C LEU A 182 -3.82 -12.98 1.23
N MET A 183 -3.26 -11.96 0.57
CA MET A 183 -2.91 -10.70 1.20
C MET A 183 -3.98 -9.66 0.93
N GLN A 184 -4.72 -9.25 1.96
CA GLN A 184 -5.55 -8.05 1.88
C GLN A 184 -4.65 -6.82 1.88
N ASN A 185 -4.80 -6.00 0.86
CA ASN A 185 -4.15 -4.69 0.82
C ASN A 185 -4.98 -3.70 1.67
N ALA A 186 -4.42 -3.30 2.82
CA ALA A 186 -5.05 -2.31 3.70
C ALA A 186 -5.28 -0.95 3.00
N TYR A 187 -4.63 -0.71 1.88
CA TYR A 187 -4.69 0.55 1.13
C TYR A 187 -5.43 0.39 -0.21
N TYR A 188 -6.20 -0.69 -0.36
CA TYR A 188 -6.88 -1.03 -1.62
C TYR A 188 -7.82 0.10 -2.09
N GLU A 189 -8.68 0.60 -1.21
CA GLU A 189 -9.66 1.62 -1.56
C GLU A 189 -9.01 2.92 -2.03
N GLN A 190 -7.96 3.37 -1.34
CA GLN A 190 -7.23 4.57 -1.72
C GLN A 190 -6.43 4.35 -3.01
N SER A 191 -5.90 3.16 -3.23
CA SER A 191 -5.24 2.79 -4.50
C SER A 191 -6.24 2.79 -5.66
N VAL A 192 -7.44 2.25 -5.48
CA VAL A 192 -8.55 2.31 -6.46
C VAL A 192 -8.94 3.75 -6.73
N LEU A 193 -9.07 4.56 -5.68
CA LEU A 193 -9.42 5.98 -5.83
C LEU A 193 -8.38 6.72 -6.67
N PHE A 194 -7.10 6.56 -6.37
CA PHE A 194 -6.05 7.18 -7.19
C PHE A 194 -6.03 6.63 -8.61
N ALA A 195 -6.12 5.31 -8.79
CA ALA A 195 -6.18 4.67 -10.09
C ALA A 195 -7.34 5.20 -10.95
N SER A 196 -8.52 5.42 -10.35
CA SER A 196 -9.68 5.99 -11.05
C SER A 196 -9.45 7.42 -11.54
N LYS A 197 -8.72 8.23 -10.74
CA LYS A 197 -8.33 9.58 -11.16
C LYS A 197 -7.32 9.54 -12.29
N VAL A 198 -6.34 8.65 -12.21
CA VAL A 198 -5.37 8.47 -13.32
C VAL A 198 -6.09 8.01 -14.59
N ASP A 199 -6.99 7.03 -14.49
CA ASP A 199 -7.80 6.55 -15.61
C ASP A 199 -8.58 7.70 -16.28
N GLU A 200 -9.26 8.52 -15.49
CA GLU A 200 -10.03 9.67 -15.98
C GLU A 200 -9.20 10.64 -16.83
N PHE A 201 -7.96 10.94 -16.37
CA PHE A 201 -7.13 11.92 -17.04
C PHE A 201 -6.28 11.33 -18.17
N LEU A 202 -5.82 10.07 -18.08
CA LEU A 202 -5.08 9.43 -19.16
C LEU A 202 -5.92 9.22 -20.41
N ARG A 203 -7.23 9.05 -20.29
CA ARG A 203 -8.16 9.00 -21.45
C ARG A 203 -8.19 10.29 -22.27
N LYS A 204 -7.60 11.36 -21.76
CA LYS A 204 -7.51 12.69 -22.40
C LYS A 204 -6.12 12.94 -22.99
N THR A 205 -5.23 11.94 -23.03
CA THR A 205 -3.92 12.03 -23.69
C THR A 205 -4.03 11.67 -25.16
N ASP A 206 -2.97 11.95 -25.93
CA ASP A 206 -2.89 11.62 -27.36
C ASP A 206 -2.62 10.13 -27.63
N PHE A 207 -2.63 9.29 -26.59
CA PHE A 207 -2.63 7.84 -26.82
C PHE A 207 -3.91 7.43 -27.56
N ALA A 208 -3.76 6.52 -28.50
CA ALA A 208 -4.91 6.01 -29.22
C ALA A 208 -5.90 5.35 -28.24
N VAL A 209 -7.02 6.03 -27.99
CA VAL A 209 -7.99 5.73 -26.92
C VAL A 209 -8.65 4.35 -27.07
N SER A 210 -8.64 3.78 -28.28
CA SER A 210 -9.37 2.55 -28.60
C SER A 210 -8.85 1.28 -27.89
N SER A 211 -7.64 1.27 -27.39
CA SER A 211 -7.08 0.13 -26.65
C SER A 211 -6.62 0.45 -25.23
N TYR A 212 -6.99 1.61 -24.71
CA TYR A 212 -6.82 1.85 -23.29
C TYR A 212 -7.63 0.83 -22.49
N THR A 213 -6.94 0.10 -21.62
CA THR A 213 -7.50 -1.06 -20.95
C THR A 213 -8.07 -0.76 -19.55
N GLY A 214 -7.88 0.46 -19.03
CA GLY A 214 -8.46 0.89 -17.75
C GLY A 214 -7.67 0.43 -16.53
N ILE A 215 -8.39 0.16 -15.44
CA ILE A 215 -7.82 -0.22 -14.16
C ILE A 215 -7.76 -1.75 -14.05
N HIS A 216 -6.60 -2.26 -13.71
CA HIS A 216 -6.35 -3.69 -13.52
C HIS A 216 -5.91 -4.01 -12.10
N GLN A 217 -6.16 -5.25 -11.70
CA GLN A 217 -5.64 -5.82 -10.46
C GLN A 217 -4.65 -6.91 -10.86
N ASP A 218 -3.40 -6.74 -10.47
CA ASP A 218 -2.32 -7.64 -10.82
C ASP A 218 -1.35 -7.83 -9.65
N PRO A 219 -0.68 -9.00 -9.56
CA PRO A 219 0.19 -9.35 -8.45
C PRO A 219 1.61 -8.82 -8.68
N PHE A 220 1.81 -7.52 -8.49
CA PHE A 220 3.14 -6.91 -8.53
C PHE A 220 3.84 -7.01 -7.19
N TRP A 221 5.03 -7.59 -7.17
CA TRP A 221 5.87 -7.67 -5.99
C TRP A 221 6.12 -6.28 -5.39
N LEU A 222 6.45 -5.33 -6.24
CA LEU A 222 6.72 -3.95 -5.84
C LEU A 222 5.54 -3.35 -5.05
N LEU A 223 4.32 -3.44 -5.56
CA LEU A 223 3.13 -2.90 -4.91
C LEU A 223 2.78 -3.64 -3.61
N TRP A 224 3.07 -4.94 -3.56
CA TRP A 224 2.85 -5.73 -2.35
C TRP A 224 3.76 -5.30 -1.19
N LYS A 225 5.00 -4.89 -1.49
CA LYS A 225 5.98 -4.50 -0.47
C LYS A 225 5.79 -3.08 0.05
N THR A 226 4.94 -2.26 -0.56
CA THR A 226 4.65 -0.88 -0.11
C THR A 226 3.62 -0.85 1.02
N ALA A 227 3.80 0.07 1.97
CA ALA A 227 2.93 0.24 3.14
C ALA A 227 2.07 1.53 3.05
N MET A 228 1.64 1.88 1.84
CA MET A 228 0.78 3.02 1.52
C MET A 228 -0.05 2.72 0.27
N PRO A 229 -1.05 3.56 -0.11
CA PRO A 229 -1.69 3.50 -1.41
C PRO A 229 -0.67 3.48 -2.54
N ALA A 230 -0.79 2.53 -3.46
CA ALA A 230 0.22 2.29 -4.49
C ALA A 230 -0.42 1.87 -5.82
N VAL A 231 0.14 2.41 -6.91
CA VAL A 231 -0.24 2.05 -8.28
C VAL A 231 1.00 1.86 -9.16
N LEU A 232 0.84 1.07 -10.22
CA LEU A 232 1.78 0.98 -11.33
C LEU A 232 1.06 1.44 -12.60
N LEU A 233 1.69 2.33 -13.34
CA LEU A 233 1.18 2.93 -14.55
C LEU A 233 1.93 2.38 -15.76
N GLU A 234 1.19 1.92 -16.76
CA GLU A 234 1.68 1.56 -18.07
C GLU A 234 1.28 2.65 -19.07
N LEU A 235 2.19 3.54 -19.37
CA LEU A 235 1.94 4.76 -20.14
C LEU A 235 2.20 4.52 -21.63
N GLY A 236 1.30 3.78 -22.28
CA GLY A 236 1.42 3.41 -23.69
C GLY A 236 2.36 2.24 -23.95
N PHE A 237 2.38 1.77 -25.19
CA PHE A 237 3.22 0.64 -25.62
C PHE A 237 4.44 1.12 -26.40
N ILE A 238 5.63 0.88 -25.86
CA ILE A 238 6.89 1.19 -26.57
C ILE A 238 7.03 0.42 -27.89
N SER A 239 6.33 -0.71 -28.02
CA SER A 239 6.26 -1.55 -29.23
C SER A 239 5.29 -1.02 -30.29
N ASN A 240 4.36 -0.12 -29.92
CA ASN A 240 3.40 0.47 -30.85
C ASN A 240 3.94 1.77 -31.48
N PRO A 241 3.91 1.94 -32.80
CA PRO A 241 4.47 3.15 -33.44
C PRO A 241 3.75 4.44 -33.05
N GLY A 242 2.42 4.40 -32.80
CA GLY A 242 1.61 5.56 -32.41
C GLY A 242 1.95 6.01 -30.99
N ASP A 243 1.94 5.08 -30.02
CA ASP A 243 2.29 5.35 -28.65
C ASP A 243 3.76 5.78 -28.52
N LEU A 244 4.66 5.11 -29.25
CA LEU A 244 6.09 5.44 -29.28
C LEU A 244 6.33 6.88 -29.76
N LYS A 245 5.57 7.37 -30.74
CA LYS A 245 5.65 8.75 -31.20
C LYS A 245 5.31 9.73 -30.07
N VAL A 246 4.30 9.45 -29.26
CA VAL A 246 3.95 10.28 -28.09
C VAL A 246 5.05 10.18 -27.04
N LEU A 247 5.49 8.97 -26.70
CA LEU A 247 6.50 8.71 -25.66
C LEU A 247 7.86 9.33 -25.98
N THR A 248 8.27 9.38 -27.25
CA THR A 248 9.54 9.96 -27.67
C THR A 248 9.49 11.48 -27.87
N SER A 249 8.30 12.04 -28.01
CA SER A 249 8.09 13.49 -28.12
C SER A 249 8.20 14.17 -26.76
N ALA A 250 8.93 15.28 -26.68
CA ALA A 250 9.00 16.07 -25.44
C ALA A 250 7.62 16.63 -25.04
N ALA A 251 6.82 17.07 -26.03
CA ALA A 251 5.46 17.55 -25.80
C ALA A 251 4.53 16.46 -25.30
N GLY A 252 4.64 15.22 -25.86
CA GLY A 252 3.84 14.09 -25.41
C GLY A 252 4.16 13.68 -23.96
N ARG A 253 5.44 13.63 -23.59
CA ARG A 253 5.82 13.35 -22.19
C ARG A 253 5.41 14.46 -21.24
N ASP A 254 5.41 15.72 -21.68
CA ASP A 254 4.94 16.84 -20.87
C ASP A 254 3.41 16.81 -20.67
N ASP A 255 2.65 16.47 -21.71
CA ASP A 255 1.20 16.26 -21.63
C ASP A 255 0.85 15.11 -20.69
N ILE A 256 1.53 13.96 -20.79
CA ILE A 256 1.37 12.83 -19.85
C ILE A 256 1.60 13.33 -18.41
N ALA A 257 2.71 14.02 -18.16
CA ALA A 257 3.03 14.55 -16.84
C ALA A 257 1.98 15.55 -16.32
N ALA A 258 1.41 16.37 -17.22
CA ALA A 258 0.33 17.30 -16.89
C ALA A 258 -0.98 16.56 -16.53
N LYS A 259 -1.34 15.49 -17.23
CA LYS A 259 -2.51 14.65 -16.92
C LYS A 259 -2.31 13.91 -15.59
N LEU A 260 -1.11 13.40 -15.31
CA LEU A 260 -0.78 12.79 -14.03
C LEU A 260 -0.85 13.82 -12.88
N LEU A 261 -0.42 15.07 -13.09
CA LEU A 261 -0.61 16.13 -12.10
C LEU A 261 -2.09 16.43 -11.85
N ALA A 262 -2.92 16.45 -12.88
CA ALA A 262 -4.37 16.64 -12.73
C ALA A 262 -5.01 15.51 -11.92
N ALA A 263 -4.63 14.26 -12.18
CA ALA A 263 -5.05 13.08 -11.41
C ALA A 263 -4.59 13.19 -9.95
N PHE A 264 -3.32 13.51 -9.71
CA PHE A 264 -2.76 13.72 -8.38
C PHE A 264 -3.50 14.83 -7.62
N THR A 265 -3.78 15.96 -8.29
CA THR A 265 -4.55 17.07 -7.71
C THR A 265 -5.93 16.63 -7.26
N SER A 266 -6.68 15.92 -8.14
CA SER A 266 -8.02 15.42 -7.85
C SER A 266 -8.01 14.42 -6.68
N PHE A 267 -7.03 13.51 -6.67
CA PHE A 267 -6.85 12.55 -5.58
C PHE A 267 -6.52 13.26 -4.27
N LYS A 268 -5.51 14.13 -4.25
CA LYS A 268 -5.08 14.87 -3.05
C LYS A 268 -6.24 15.62 -2.43
N THR A 269 -7.05 16.32 -3.23
CA THR A 269 -8.23 17.03 -2.74
C THR A 269 -9.23 16.08 -2.03
N SER A 270 -9.52 14.93 -2.63
CA SER A 270 -10.45 13.95 -2.04
C SER A 270 -9.86 13.26 -0.80
N TYR A 271 -8.58 12.92 -0.85
CA TYR A 271 -7.85 12.27 0.23
C TYR A 271 -7.75 13.16 1.46
N ASP A 272 -7.31 14.41 1.27
CA ASP A 272 -7.19 15.41 2.35
C ASP A 272 -8.56 15.70 2.99
N ALA A 273 -9.61 15.82 2.18
CA ALA A 273 -10.97 16.01 2.69
C ALA A 273 -11.45 14.83 3.54
N SER A 274 -11.15 13.59 3.14
CA SER A 274 -11.53 12.39 3.88
C SER A 274 -10.84 12.30 5.24
N LEU A 275 -9.57 12.64 5.32
CA LEU A 275 -8.81 12.66 6.58
C LEU A 275 -9.34 13.72 7.54
N ASN A 276 -9.64 14.92 7.03
CA ASN A 276 -10.19 16.01 7.86
C ASN A 276 -11.60 15.69 8.36
N ALA A 277 -12.45 15.02 7.58
CA ALA A 277 -13.76 14.56 8.01
C ALA A 277 -13.70 13.52 9.14
N GLN A 278 -12.75 12.56 9.05
CA GLN A 278 -12.56 11.55 10.09
C GLN A 278 -12.11 12.16 11.41
N THR A 279 -11.24 13.17 11.40
CA THR A 279 -10.80 13.86 12.62
C THR A 279 -11.90 14.73 13.21
N ALA A 280 -12.71 15.39 12.39
CA ALA A 280 -13.87 16.17 12.88
C ALA A 280 -14.90 15.26 13.56
N SER A 281 -15.18 14.08 13.01
CA SER A 281 -16.08 13.08 13.60
C SER A 281 -15.54 12.55 14.94
N ALA A 282 -14.25 12.25 15.02
CA ALA A 282 -13.62 11.79 16.26
C ALA A 282 -13.57 12.86 17.35
N ALA A 283 -13.53 14.15 16.98
CA ALA A 283 -13.56 15.26 17.92
C ALA A 283 -14.97 15.51 18.51
N VAL A 284 -16.03 15.16 17.79
CA VAL A 284 -17.42 15.30 18.24
C VAL A 284 -17.83 14.17 19.21
N GLU A 285 -17.16 13.03 19.18
CA GLU A 285 -17.41 11.90 20.09
C GLU A 285 -16.67 11.99 21.44
N SER A 286 -15.96 13.09 21.73
CA SER A 286 -15.38 13.30 23.06
C SER A 286 -16.47 13.73 24.04
N PRO A 287 -16.79 12.94 25.09
CA PRO A 287 -17.86 13.28 26.00
C PRO A 287 -17.50 14.53 26.81
N THR A 288 -18.45 15.49 26.87
CA THR A 288 -18.43 16.62 27.79
C THR A 288 -18.33 16.12 29.24
N PRO A 289 -17.46 16.66 30.11
CA PRO A 289 -17.39 16.24 31.49
C PRO A 289 -18.71 16.56 32.19
N ALA A 290 -19.41 15.56 32.67
CA ALA A 290 -20.58 15.71 33.54
C ALA A 290 -20.14 16.21 34.94
N PRO A 291 -20.96 17.05 35.64
CA PRO A 291 -20.64 17.52 36.97
C PRO A 291 -20.70 16.38 37.98
N ALA A 292 -19.78 16.41 38.94
CA ALA A 292 -19.62 15.42 39.98
C ALA A 292 -20.88 15.19 40.82
N PRO A 293 -21.30 13.94 41.09
CA PRO A 293 -22.31 13.64 42.08
C PRO A 293 -21.70 13.24 43.42
N ALA A 294 -22.43 13.64 44.48
CA ALA A 294 -22.16 13.28 45.85
C ALA A 294 -22.38 11.80 46.19
N SER A 295 -21.60 11.36 47.18
CA SER A 295 -21.47 10.05 47.85
C SER A 295 -22.66 9.07 47.90
N ALA A 296 -22.38 7.82 47.50
CA ALA A 296 -22.62 6.44 47.97
C ALA A 296 -24.06 5.96 48.36
N PRO A 297 -24.40 4.68 48.27
CA PRO A 297 -23.63 3.49 48.70
C PRO A 297 -23.59 2.27 47.75
N VAL A 298 -22.72 1.37 48.12
CA VAL A 298 -22.34 0.07 47.55
C VAL A 298 -23.49 -0.91 47.29
N VAL A 299 -23.55 -1.60 46.15
CA VAL A 299 -23.60 -3.10 45.99
C VAL A 299 -23.42 -3.53 44.54
N ALA A 300 -22.54 -4.56 44.41
CA ALA A 300 -22.49 -5.64 43.40
C ALA A 300 -22.28 -5.34 41.89
N SER A 301 -21.07 -5.61 41.49
CA SER A 301 -20.52 -6.18 40.24
C SER A 301 -21.45 -6.54 39.08
N VAL A 302 -21.28 -5.82 37.96
CA VAL A 302 -21.30 -6.38 36.60
C VAL A 302 -20.14 -5.73 35.83
N LYS A 303 -19.26 -6.56 35.28
CA LYS A 303 -18.11 -6.14 34.47
C LYS A 303 -18.59 -5.64 33.13
N THR A 304 -18.29 -4.40 32.80
CA THR A 304 -18.34 -3.86 31.45
C THR A 304 -16.92 -3.55 31.01
N ASP A 305 -16.60 -3.95 29.79
CA ASP A 305 -15.27 -3.95 29.21
C ASP A 305 -14.73 -2.53 29.00
N GLU A 306 -13.60 -2.26 29.65
CA GLU A 306 -12.76 -1.09 29.35
C GLU A 306 -12.01 -1.32 28.03
N ALA A 307 -12.11 -0.38 27.11
CA ALA A 307 -11.26 -0.26 25.94
C ALA A 307 -9.83 0.12 26.36
N VAL A 308 -9.03 -0.90 26.68
CA VAL A 308 -7.60 -0.74 26.98
C VAL A 308 -6.84 -0.66 25.66
N LYS A 309 -6.06 0.41 25.48
CA LYS A 309 -4.92 0.46 24.54
C LYS A 309 -3.92 -0.63 24.92
N ALA A 310 -4.15 -1.87 24.49
CA ALA A 310 -3.24 -2.97 24.68
C ALA A 310 -2.13 -2.87 23.63
N LYS A 311 -0.89 -2.77 24.06
CA LYS A 311 0.28 -3.23 23.31
C LYS A 311 0.01 -4.67 22.91
N SER A 312 -0.12 -4.95 21.61
CA SER A 312 -0.38 -6.30 21.11
C SER A 312 0.78 -7.20 21.52
N ASP A 313 0.50 -8.20 22.35
CA ASP A 313 1.45 -9.25 22.67
C ASP A 313 1.82 -9.96 21.36
N PRO A 314 3.12 -10.04 20.97
CA PRO A 314 3.55 -10.69 19.74
C PRO A 314 3.21 -12.19 19.70
N ASN A 315 2.84 -12.79 20.85
CA ASN A 315 2.47 -14.18 20.99
C ASN A 315 0.94 -14.43 20.86
N VAL A 316 0.13 -13.38 20.63
CA VAL A 316 -1.32 -13.52 20.42
C VAL A 316 -1.65 -13.18 18.98
N TYR A 317 -2.23 -14.17 18.25
CA TYR A 317 -2.64 -13.96 16.86
C TYR A 317 -3.83 -14.86 16.48
N TYR A 318 -4.45 -14.56 15.34
CA TYR A 318 -5.51 -15.34 14.71
C TYR A 318 -4.97 -16.09 13.50
N GLY A 319 -5.46 -17.29 13.24
CA GLY A 319 -5.05 -18.10 12.09
C GLY A 319 -6.08 -19.17 11.75
N VAL A 320 -5.71 -20.04 10.82
CA VAL A 320 -6.51 -21.19 10.40
C VAL A 320 -5.77 -22.47 10.77
N GLN A 321 -6.34 -23.28 11.65
CA GLN A 321 -5.81 -24.61 11.95
C GLN A 321 -6.19 -25.56 10.81
N ILE A 322 -5.20 -26.23 10.24
CA ILE A 322 -5.39 -27.15 9.11
C ILE A 322 -5.39 -28.62 9.54
N MET A 323 -4.64 -28.97 10.58
CA MET A 323 -4.55 -30.33 11.10
C MET A 323 -3.94 -30.38 12.51
N GLY A 324 -3.98 -31.58 13.14
CA GLY A 324 -3.22 -31.91 14.34
C GLY A 324 -2.53 -33.26 14.17
N LEU A 325 -1.23 -33.36 14.46
CA LEU A 325 -0.46 -34.61 14.31
C LEU A 325 0.46 -34.82 15.51
N GLY A 326 0.72 -36.10 15.83
CA GLY A 326 1.69 -36.48 16.87
C GLY A 326 3.17 -36.31 16.50
N ARG A 327 3.49 -35.87 15.28
CA ARG A 327 4.85 -35.64 14.79
C ARG A 327 5.03 -34.18 14.32
N LEU A 328 6.22 -33.66 14.41
CA LEU A 328 6.55 -32.32 13.88
C LEU A 328 6.82 -32.40 12.38
N LEU A 329 6.05 -31.62 11.60
CA LEU A 329 6.32 -31.36 10.18
C LEU A 329 7.10 -30.05 10.05
N LYS A 330 8.03 -29.99 9.12
CA LYS A 330 8.74 -28.76 8.74
C LYS A 330 8.00 -28.06 7.58
N ASN A 331 8.21 -26.75 7.43
CA ASN A 331 7.75 -26.05 6.25
C ASN A 331 8.33 -26.71 4.99
N GLY A 332 7.50 -26.87 3.95
CA GLY A 332 7.86 -27.61 2.75
C GLY A 332 7.50 -29.11 2.77
N ASP A 333 7.02 -29.66 3.91
CA ASP A 333 6.53 -31.06 3.93
C ASP A 333 5.34 -31.21 2.96
N PRO A 334 5.32 -32.23 2.08
CA PRO A 334 4.23 -32.44 1.11
C PRO A 334 2.84 -32.53 1.75
N ALA A 335 2.74 -33.00 3.02
CA ALA A 335 1.47 -33.06 3.74
C ALA A 335 0.85 -31.69 3.99
N LEU A 336 1.64 -30.60 3.94
CA LEU A 336 1.19 -29.22 4.12
C LEU A 336 0.64 -28.60 2.83
N LYS A 337 0.74 -29.31 1.71
CA LYS A 337 0.23 -28.88 0.38
C LYS A 337 0.67 -27.44 0.02
N GLY A 338 1.94 -27.10 0.35
CA GLY A 338 2.51 -25.78 0.08
C GLY A 338 2.03 -24.64 0.97
N LEU A 339 1.42 -24.94 2.12
CA LEU A 339 1.08 -23.90 3.10
C LEU A 339 2.23 -23.71 4.09
N GLU A 340 2.59 -22.45 4.34
CA GLU A 340 3.43 -22.11 5.49
C GLU A 340 2.64 -22.25 6.79
N ILE A 341 3.27 -22.85 7.78
CA ILE A 341 2.61 -23.17 9.04
C ILE A 341 3.41 -22.73 10.26
N GLN A 342 2.67 -22.51 11.34
CA GLN A 342 3.18 -22.46 12.69
C GLN A 342 2.74 -23.75 13.40
N ALA A 343 3.70 -24.57 13.84
CA ALA A 343 3.41 -25.75 14.62
C ALA A 343 3.34 -25.34 16.10
N VAL A 344 2.17 -25.38 16.69
CA VAL A 344 1.93 -25.03 18.09
C VAL A 344 1.68 -26.32 18.89
N LYS A 345 2.43 -26.50 19.97
CA LYS A 345 2.27 -27.67 20.86
C LYS A 345 2.03 -27.20 22.28
N ALA A 346 0.83 -27.44 22.78
CA ALA A 346 0.50 -27.10 24.15
C ALA A 346 1.33 -27.93 25.15
N PRO A 347 1.71 -27.39 26.31
CA PRO A 347 2.37 -28.11 27.38
C PRO A 347 1.61 -29.38 27.75
N GLY A 348 2.28 -30.53 27.84
CA GLY A 348 1.68 -31.83 28.15
C GLY A 348 0.93 -32.48 26.98
N SER A 349 0.80 -31.86 25.83
CA SER A 349 0.18 -32.46 24.64
C SER A 349 1.21 -33.22 23.78
N ASN A 350 0.79 -34.35 23.23
CA ASN A 350 1.55 -35.10 22.23
C ASN A 350 1.18 -34.70 20.79
N ILE A 351 0.32 -33.68 20.61
CA ILE A 351 -0.18 -33.26 19.31
C ILE A 351 0.34 -31.88 18.98
N TYR A 352 0.93 -31.72 17.80
CA TYR A 352 1.24 -30.44 17.17
C TYR A 352 0.03 -29.98 16.38
N LYS A 353 -0.48 -28.77 16.67
CA LYS A 353 -1.54 -28.11 15.90
C LYS A 353 -0.88 -27.23 14.83
N TYR A 354 -1.23 -27.45 13.57
CA TYR A 354 -0.65 -26.75 12.44
C TYR A 354 -1.56 -25.60 12.03
N VAL A 355 -1.10 -24.38 12.23
CA VAL A 355 -1.84 -23.15 11.98
C VAL A 355 -1.18 -22.40 10.84
N THR A 356 -1.95 -22.07 9.82
CA THR A 356 -1.50 -21.19 8.72
C THR A 356 -2.07 -19.78 8.88
N GLY A 357 -1.29 -18.77 8.47
CA GLY A 357 -1.60 -17.35 8.64
C GLY A 357 -1.35 -16.86 10.08
N LYS A 358 -0.92 -15.60 10.19
CA LYS A 358 -0.71 -14.92 11.48
C LYS A 358 -1.32 -13.52 11.40
N PHE A 359 -2.58 -13.38 11.88
CA PHE A 359 -3.36 -12.15 11.77
C PHE A 359 -3.59 -11.51 13.13
N ARG A 360 -3.68 -10.18 13.17
CA ARG A 360 -3.97 -9.43 14.41
C ARG A 360 -5.43 -9.52 14.84
N ASN A 361 -6.35 -9.83 13.91
CA ASN A 361 -7.78 -9.93 14.17
C ASN A 361 -8.39 -11.18 13.53
N ARG A 362 -9.61 -11.53 13.99
CA ARG A 362 -10.37 -12.70 13.51
C ARG A 362 -10.72 -12.59 12.01
N GLU A 363 -11.01 -11.40 11.55
CA GLU A 363 -11.45 -11.15 10.18
C GLU A 363 -10.35 -11.50 9.16
N GLY A 364 -9.10 -11.12 9.42
CA GLY A 364 -7.96 -11.53 8.60
C GLY A 364 -7.83 -13.04 8.44
N ALA A 365 -8.01 -13.80 9.55
CA ALA A 365 -7.99 -15.26 9.49
C ALA A 365 -9.24 -15.83 8.78
N ALA A 366 -10.41 -15.19 8.93
CA ALA A 366 -11.65 -15.63 8.27
C ALA A 366 -11.55 -15.51 6.74
N ASN A 367 -10.86 -14.50 6.23
CA ASN A 367 -10.71 -14.26 4.79
C ASN A 367 -9.92 -15.35 4.08
N ILE A 368 -8.94 -15.98 4.75
CA ILE A 368 -8.17 -17.08 4.16
C ILE A 368 -8.85 -18.46 4.32
N LEU A 369 -9.80 -18.59 5.23
CA LEU A 369 -10.44 -19.87 5.54
C LEU A 369 -11.04 -20.57 4.31
N PRO A 370 -11.79 -19.88 3.40
CA PRO A 370 -12.36 -20.55 2.21
C PRO A 370 -11.30 -21.15 1.28
N VAL A 371 -10.15 -20.47 1.17
CA VAL A 371 -9.03 -20.92 0.34
C VAL A 371 -8.32 -22.11 0.98
N VAL A 372 -8.06 -22.02 2.28
CA VAL A 372 -7.45 -23.12 3.04
C VAL A 372 -8.34 -24.36 3.01
N LYS A 373 -9.67 -24.20 3.10
CA LYS A 373 -10.63 -25.29 3.03
C LYS A 373 -10.63 -26.04 1.69
N LYS A 374 -10.25 -25.41 0.58
CA LYS A 374 -10.07 -26.13 -0.70
C LYS A 374 -8.97 -27.19 -0.64
N LYS A 375 -7.93 -26.97 0.16
CA LYS A 375 -6.82 -27.92 0.36
C LYS A 375 -7.05 -28.80 1.60
N PHE A 376 -7.67 -28.24 2.64
CA PHE A 376 -7.94 -28.87 3.93
C PHE A 376 -9.40 -28.62 4.32
N PRO A 377 -10.36 -29.45 3.90
CA PRO A 377 -11.80 -29.24 4.11
C PRO A 377 -12.19 -29.04 5.57
N GLU A 378 -11.48 -29.71 6.49
CA GLU A 378 -11.72 -29.67 7.94
C GLU A 378 -11.06 -28.45 8.64
N ALA A 379 -10.44 -27.53 7.90
CA ALA A 379 -9.79 -26.36 8.47
C ALA A 379 -10.79 -25.42 9.14
N PHE A 380 -10.39 -24.79 10.24
CA PHE A 380 -11.22 -23.87 11.01
C PHE A 380 -10.42 -22.73 11.64
N LEU A 381 -11.12 -21.66 12.01
CA LEU A 381 -10.52 -20.49 12.64
C LEU A 381 -10.06 -20.78 14.07
N VAL A 382 -8.89 -20.22 14.40
CA VAL A 382 -8.32 -20.31 15.74
C VAL A 382 -7.76 -18.97 16.20
N LYS A 383 -7.71 -18.78 17.53
CA LYS A 383 -6.89 -17.79 18.21
C LYS A 383 -5.74 -18.53 18.87
N VAL A 384 -4.52 -18.08 18.63
CA VAL A 384 -3.31 -18.61 19.26
C VAL A 384 -2.84 -17.63 20.31
N GLU A 385 -2.56 -18.13 21.51
CA GLU A 385 -2.08 -17.38 22.67
C GLU A 385 -0.91 -18.15 23.28
N GLY A 386 0.32 -17.73 22.97
CA GLY A 386 1.51 -18.50 23.30
C GLY A 386 1.46 -19.91 22.70
N ASP A 387 1.48 -20.94 23.56
CA ASP A 387 1.41 -22.37 23.18
C ASP A 387 -0.02 -22.92 23.15
N THR A 388 -1.04 -22.08 23.28
CA THR A 388 -2.44 -22.50 23.30
C THR A 388 -3.14 -22.11 22.01
N VAL A 389 -3.88 -23.07 21.43
CA VAL A 389 -4.68 -22.85 20.21
C VAL A 389 -6.14 -23.08 20.52
N ASN A 390 -6.93 -22.01 20.49
CA ASN A 390 -8.35 -21.98 20.81
C ASN A 390 -9.19 -21.90 19.52
N ARG A 391 -10.13 -22.83 19.34
CA ARG A 391 -11.05 -22.80 18.19
C ARG A 391 -12.04 -21.65 18.35
N LEU A 392 -12.23 -20.90 17.27
CA LEU A 392 -13.24 -19.85 17.18
C LEU A 392 -14.52 -20.43 16.53
N ARG A 393 -15.66 -20.11 17.13
CA ARG A 393 -16.98 -20.46 16.61
C ARG A 393 -17.46 -19.48 15.55
#